data_713a99149f9fa7bf86994e19afe39a1f
#
_entry.id   713a99149f9fa7bf86994e19afe39a1f
#
_cell.length_a   1.000
_cell.length_b   1.000
_cell.length_c   1.000
_cell.angle_alpha   90.00
_cell.angle_beta   90.00
_cell.angle_gamma   90.00
#
_symmetry.space_group_name_H-M   'P 1'
#
loop_
_entity.id
_entity.type
_entity.pdbx_description
1 polymer ?
#
loop_
_entity_poly.entity_id
_entity_poly.type
_entity_poly.pdbx_seq_one_letter_code
_entity_poly.pdbx_strand_id
1 'polypeptide(L)'
;MFIVSQDTNFAMKGFLGFLMRYADEIPVSKDKDYMERHFYRTLNNLLVNKKEYILIYPEQEMWFNYRKPRPPKRGAYFYAAKFNVPIISCFVEMRDMDKDDTEEFKRVKYVLHILDPIYPDPEKSERDNSFDMMKKDYEQKKEAYEQIYKRPLDYAFSDSDIAGWKGTTE
;
A
#
# COMPACT_ATOMS: atom_id res chain seq x y z
N MET A 1 3.05 15.32 -2.23
CA MET A 1 2.56 13.99 -1.82
C MET A 1 3.53 13.40 -0.82
N PHE A 2 3.06 12.92 0.30
CA PHE A 2 3.86 12.35 1.37
C PHE A 2 3.72 10.83 1.39
N ILE A 3 4.75 10.11 1.90
CA ILE A 3 4.76 8.66 2.00
C ILE A 3 4.90 8.26 3.46
N VAL A 4 4.07 7.35 3.93
CA VAL A 4 4.19 6.77 5.28
C VAL A 4 5.14 5.60 5.22
N SER A 5 6.20 5.64 6.03
CA SER A 5 7.21 4.58 6.13
C SER A 5 7.58 4.26 7.57
N GLN A 6 8.23 3.11 7.80
CA GLN A 6 8.69 2.75 9.13
C GLN A 6 9.85 3.64 9.59
N ASP A 7 9.86 4.00 10.88
CA ASP A 7 10.91 4.82 11.50
C ASP A 7 12.33 4.23 11.32
N THR A 8 12.43 2.89 11.23
CA THR A 8 13.69 2.19 10.95
C THR A 8 14.33 2.57 9.62
N ASN A 9 13.53 2.99 8.62
CA ASN A 9 14.05 3.42 7.32
C ASN A 9 14.89 4.71 7.42
N PHE A 10 14.57 5.58 8.37
CA PHE A 10 15.33 6.81 8.63
C PHE A 10 16.69 6.56 9.28
N ALA A 11 16.87 5.39 9.92
CA ALA A 11 18.15 4.97 10.51
C ALA A 11 19.12 4.36 9.49
N MET A 12 18.71 4.20 8.23
CA MET A 12 19.58 3.69 7.17
C MET A 12 20.79 4.62 6.94
N LYS A 13 21.97 4.01 6.75
CA LYS A 13 23.21 4.74 6.49
C LYS A 13 23.43 4.96 4.97
N GLY A 14 24.31 5.89 4.62
CA GLY A 14 24.72 6.14 3.25
C GLY A 14 23.72 6.97 2.44
N PHE A 15 23.87 6.92 1.11
CA PHE A 15 23.10 7.73 0.16
C PHE A 15 21.59 7.47 0.25
N LEU A 16 21.18 6.22 0.40
CA LEU A 16 19.75 5.86 0.55
C LEU A 16 19.15 6.48 1.81
N GLY A 17 19.81 6.37 2.96
CA GLY A 17 19.36 7.01 4.19
C GLY A 17 19.35 8.55 4.12
N PHE A 18 20.22 9.14 3.32
CA PHE A 18 20.16 10.57 3.02
C PHE A 18 18.87 10.88 2.23
N LEU A 19 18.59 10.16 1.14
CA LEU A 19 17.36 10.37 0.36
C LEU A 19 16.10 10.21 1.21
N MET A 20 16.03 9.17 2.06
CA MET A 20 14.88 8.91 2.94
C MET A 20 14.62 10.07 3.91
N ARG A 21 15.65 10.74 4.41
CA ARG A 21 15.49 11.88 5.32
C ARG A 21 15.03 13.18 4.65
N TYR A 22 15.23 13.29 3.33
CA TYR A 22 14.84 14.47 2.55
C TYR A 22 13.62 14.23 1.65
N ALA A 23 13.15 12.98 1.53
CA ALA A 23 11.87 12.70 0.93
C ALA A 23 10.74 13.18 1.85
N ASP A 24 9.60 13.49 1.27
CA ASP A 24 8.37 13.84 2.01
C ASP A 24 7.81 12.60 2.73
N GLU A 25 8.57 12.07 3.70
CA GLU A 25 8.21 10.87 4.45
C GLU A 25 7.68 11.18 5.84
N ILE A 26 6.69 10.39 6.24
CA ILE A 26 6.08 10.46 7.57
C ILE A 26 6.41 9.16 8.29
N PRO A 27 7.23 9.17 9.35
CA PRO A 27 7.59 7.95 10.06
C PRO A 27 6.41 7.36 10.85
N VAL A 28 6.25 6.04 10.79
CA VAL A 28 5.41 5.26 11.70
C VAL A 28 6.29 4.59 12.72
N SER A 29 5.97 4.75 13.99
CA SER A 29 6.71 4.18 15.10
C SER A 29 5.83 3.26 15.96
N LYS A 30 6.48 2.41 16.76
CA LYS A 30 5.83 1.64 17.84
C LYS A 30 5.60 2.49 19.10
N ASP A 31 6.19 3.67 19.16
CA ASP A 31 6.02 4.62 20.26
C ASP A 31 4.61 5.23 20.22
N LYS A 32 3.81 4.93 21.26
CA LYS A 32 2.43 5.39 21.36
C LYS A 32 2.34 6.91 21.52
N ASP A 33 3.21 7.52 22.30
CA ASP A 33 3.20 8.98 22.52
C ASP A 33 3.51 9.73 21.22
N TYR A 34 4.46 9.21 20.44
CA TYR A 34 4.74 9.73 19.11
C TYR A 34 3.52 9.60 18.19
N MET A 35 2.89 8.41 18.11
CA MET A 35 1.74 8.15 17.25
C MET A 35 0.53 9.00 17.60
N GLU A 36 0.23 9.18 18.89
CA GLU A 36 -0.93 9.94 19.36
C GLU A 36 -0.73 11.46 19.25
N ARG A 37 0.50 11.95 19.40
CA ARG A 37 0.77 13.40 19.44
C ARG A 37 1.33 13.94 18.14
N HIS A 38 2.40 13.31 17.63
CA HIS A 38 3.12 13.83 16.46
C HIS A 38 2.54 13.30 15.14
N PHE A 39 2.42 12.00 15.00
CA PHE A 39 1.91 11.37 13.78
C PHE A 39 0.49 11.84 13.47
N TYR A 40 -0.41 11.77 14.46
CA TYR A 40 -1.78 12.27 14.35
C TYR A 40 -1.85 13.73 13.89
N ARG A 41 -1.10 14.62 14.54
CA ARG A 41 -1.10 16.05 14.18
C ARG A 41 -0.54 16.31 12.78
N THR A 42 0.48 15.56 12.39
CA THR A 42 1.06 15.65 11.05
C THR A 42 0.05 15.22 10.00
N LEU A 43 -0.63 14.08 10.19
CA LEU A 43 -1.66 13.63 9.27
C LEU A 43 -2.82 14.63 9.19
N ASN A 44 -3.31 15.12 10.32
CA ASN A 44 -4.38 16.13 10.35
C ASN A 44 -4.00 17.39 9.58
N ASN A 45 -2.80 17.90 9.80
CA ASN A 45 -2.33 19.09 9.10
C ASN A 45 -2.21 18.89 7.61
N LEU A 46 -1.69 17.74 7.18
CA LEU A 46 -1.51 17.42 5.76
C LEU A 46 -2.83 17.14 5.06
N LEU A 47 -3.68 16.28 5.63
CA LEU A 47 -4.92 15.84 4.99
C LEU A 47 -6.03 16.91 5.08
N VAL A 48 -6.20 17.54 6.25
CA VAL A 48 -7.34 18.44 6.49
C VAL A 48 -6.99 19.88 6.12
N ASN A 49 -5.86 20.41 6.61
CA ASN A 49 -5.51 21.82 6.42
C ASN A 49 -4.88 22.09 5.05
N LYS A 50 -3.90 21.26 4.67
CA LYS A 50 -3.15 21.44 3.40
C LYS A 50 -3.76 20.69 2.22
N LYS A 51 -4.66 19.74 2.46
CA LYS A 51 -5.30 18.88 1.46
C LYS A 51 -4.28 18.14 0.56
N GLU A 52 -3.23 17.66 1.21
CA GLU A 52 -2.18 16.90 0.56
C GLU A 52 -2.55 15.41 0.41
N TYR A 53 -1.92 14.75 -0.55
CA TYR A 53 -2.02 13.29 -0.71
C TYR A 53 -0.98 12.58 0.15
N ILE A 54 -1.42 11.50 0.81
CA ILE A 54 -0.56 10.62 1.60
C ILE A 54 -0.64 9.21 1.03
N LEU A 55 0.49 8.66 0.65
CA LEU A 55 0.62 7.27 0.20
C LEU A 55 0.88 6.37 1.40
N ILE A 56 0.06 5.35 1.56
CA ILE A 56 0.19 4.34 2.62
C ILE A 56 0.10 2.95 1.99
N TYR A 57 0.99 2.06 2.40
CA TYR A 57 0.95 0.64 2.06
C TYR A 57 0.27 -0.14 3.20
N PRO A 58 -1.04 -0.38 3.13
CA PRO A 58 -1.79 -0.91 4.26
C PRO A 58 -1.52 -2.38 4.54
N GLU A 59 -0.91 -3.09 3.60
CA GLU A 59 -0.52 -4.49 3.77
C GLU A 59 0.64 -4.67 4.76
N GLN A 60 1.48 -3.62 4.94
CA GLN A 60 2.62 -3.55 5.85
C GLN A 60 3.71 -4.60 5.59
N GLU A 61 3.64 -5.28 4.48
CA GLU A 61 4.62 -6.26 4.02
C GLU A 61 4.86 -6.06 2.54
N MET A 62 6.11 -6.22 2.11
CA MET A 62 6.50 -6.15 0.72
C MET A 62 7.13 -7.49 0.32
N TRP A 63 6.54 -8.14 -0.68
CA TRP A 63 7.08 -9.34 -1.29
C TRP A 63 7.53 -9.02 -2.70
N PHE A 64 8.70 -9.51 -3.06
CA PHE A 64 9.30 -9.23 -4.36
C PHE A 64 8.40 -9.74 -5.49
N ASN A 65 8.00 -8.83 -6.36
CA ASN A 65 7.20 -9.11 -7.55
C ASN A 65 5.95 -9.98 -7.33
N TYR A 66 5.37 -9.93 -6.13
CA TYR A 66 4.21 -10.74 -5.79
C TYR A 66 2.91 -10.10 -6.30
N ARG A 67 2.16 -10.85 -7.12
CA ARG A 67 0.98 -10.34 -7.85
C ARG A 67 -0.27 -10.23 -7.00
N LYS A 68 -0.42 -11.06 -5.98
CA LYS A 68 -1.66 -11.13 -5.19
C LYS A 68 -1.72 -9.99 -4.17
N PRO A 69 -2.84 -9.22 -4.12
CA PRO A 69 -3.05 -8.26 -3.05
C PRO A 69 -3.22 -9.00 -1.72
N ARG A 70 -2.67 -8.45 -0.66
CA ARG A 70 -2.73 -9.06 0.67
C ARG A 70 -3.77 -8.34 1.54
N PRO A 71 -4.34 -9.02 2.54
CA PRO A 71 -5.29 -8.40 3.46
C PRO A 71 -4.66 -7.18 4.15
N PRO A 72 -5.29 -6.00 4.06
CA PRO A 72 -4.74 -4.79 4.62
C PRO A 72 -4.91 -4.72 6.14
N LYS A 73 -4.09 -3.90 6.80
CA LYS A 73 -4.23 -3.55 8.22
C LYS A 73 -5.05 -2.26 8.38
N ARG A 74 -5.83 -2.17 9.45
CA ARG A 74 -6.83 -1.12 9.66
C ARG A 74 -6.29 0.31 9.79
N GLY A 75 -5.01 0.50 10.13
CA GLY A 75 -4.47 1.81 10.52
C GLY A 75 -4.75 2.95 9.54
N ALA A 76 -4.53 2.74 8.23
CA ALA A 76 -4.79 3.74 7.21
C ALA A 76 -6.27 4.17 7.17
N TYR A 77 -7.17 3.20 7.23
CA TYR A 77 -8.63 3.41 7.15
C TYR A 77 -9.17 4.09 8.40
N PHE A 78 -8.57 3.81 9.55
CA PHE A 78 -8.91 4.52 10.79
C PHE A 78 -8.65 6.02 10.68
N TYR A 79 -7.48 6.42 10.17
CA TYR A 79 -7.17 7.83 9.98
C TYR A 79 -8.01 8.48 8.88
N ALA A 80 -8.28 7.78 7.80
CA ALA A 80 -9.17 8.28 6.75
C ALA A 80 -10.58 8.55 7.30
N ALA A 81 -11.16 7.61 8.04
CA ALA A 81 -12.46 7.78 8.69
C ALA A 81 -12.45 8.94 9.71
N LYS A 82 -11.41 9.00 10.56
CA LYS A 82 -11.26 10.02 11.60
C LYS A 82 -11.13 11.43 11.05
N PHE A 83 -10.45 11.62 9.94
CA PHE A 83 -10.28 12.93 9.30
C PHE A 83 -11.34 13.21 8.23
N ASN A 84 -12.29 12.31 8.04
CA ASN A 84 -13.34 12.39 7.04
C ASN A 84 -12.78 12.68 5.63
N VAL A 85 -11.76 11.90 5.23
CA VAL A 85 -11.12 12.00 3.92
C VAL A 85 -11.29 10.69 3.13
N PRO A 86 -11.41 10.76 1.80
CA PRO A 86 -11.53 9.56 0.97
C PRO A 86 -10.21 8.79 0.88
N ILE A 87 -10.32 7.50 0.56
CA ILE A 87 -9.21 6.66 0.14
C ILE A 87 -9.33 6.45 -1.37
N ILE A 88 -8.22 6.68 -2.07
CA ILE A 88 -8.06 6.28 -3.46
C ILE A 88 -7.31 4.95 -3.46
N SER A 89 -8.05 3.88 -3.71
CA SER A 89 -7.47 2.54 -3.80
C SER A 89 -6.66 2.39 -5.08
N CYS A 90 -5.53 1.72 -4.99
CA CYS A 90 -4.66 1.46 -6.13
C CYS A 90 -4.29 -0.02 -6.17
N PHE A 91 -4.29 -0.60 -7.37
CA PHE A 91 -3.80 -1.94 -7.64
C PHE A 91 -2.64 -1.91 -8.63
N VAL A 92 -1.55 -2.61 -8.33
CA VAL A 92 -0.39 -2.70 -9.21
C VAL A 92 -0.42 -4.01 -9.97
N GLU A 93 -0.72 -3.94 -11.26
CA GLU A 93 -0.59 -5.08 -12.17
C GLU A 93 0.88 -5.26 -12.56
N MET A 94 1.36 -6.49 -12.53
CA MET A 94 2.72 -6.87 -12.91
C MET A 94 2.66 -7.75 -14.16
N ARG A 95 3.20 -7.26 -15.27
CA ARG A 95 3.26 -7.95 -16.57
C ARG A 95 4.65 -8.46 -16.85
N ASP A 96 4.78 -9.74 -17.13
CA ASP A 96 6.03 -10.30 -17.59
C ASP A 96 6.36 -9.77 -18.99
N MET A 97 7.64 -9.43 -19.19
CA MET A 97 8.15 -8.99 -20.48
C MET A 97 8.97 -10.13 -21.12
N ASP A 98 9.06 -10.15 -22.44
CA ASP A 98 9.87 -11.15 -23.16
C ASP A 98 11.39 -10.86 -23.13
N LYS A 99 11.82 -10.03 -22.18
CA LYS A 99 13.22 -9.64 -22.01
C LYS A 99 13.72 -10.05 -20.63
N ASP A 100 14.89 -10.67 -20.61
CA ASP A 100 15.55 -11.04 -19.34
C ASP A 100 16.09 -9.81 -18.60
N ASP A 101 15.98 -9.88 -17.28
CA ASP A 101 16.59 -8.94 -16.35
C ASP A 101 17.81 -9.58 -15.67
N THR A 102 17.64 -10.78 -15.16
CA THR A 102 18.67 -11.61 -14.55
C THR A 102 18.60 -13.06 -15.07
N GLU A 103 19.48 -13.93 -14.57
CA GLU A 103 19.40 -15.38 -14.86
C GLU A 103 18.07 -15.99 -14.39
N GLU A 104 17.53 -15.51 -13.25
CA GLU A 104 16.33 -16.04 -12.60
C GLU A 104 15.05 -15.30 -13.01
N PHE A 105 15.15 -14.04 -13.46
CA PHE A 105 13.98 -13.20 -13.68
C PHE A 105 13.94 -12.57 -15.07
N LYS A 106 12.75 -12.51 -15.64
CA LYS A 106 12.40 -11.62 -16.74
C LYS A 106 12.12 -10.22 -16.21
N ARG A 107 12.23 -9.23 -17.08
CA ARG A 107 11.75 -7.88 -16.76
C ARG A 107 10.27 -7.88 -16.50
N VAL A 108 9.85 -7.04 -15.55
CA VAL A 108 8.45 -6.84 -15.19
C VAL A 108 8.05 -5.40 -15.50
N LYS A 109 6.93 -5.23 -16.18
CA LYS A 109 6.27 -3.93 -16.35
C LYS A 109 5.20 -3.76 -15.28
N TYR A 110 5.30 -2.69 -14.52
CA TYR A 110 4.28 -2.32 -13.52
C TYR A 110 3.26 -1.39 -14.15
N VAL A 111 1.97 -1.68 -13.97
CA VAL A 111 0.85 -0.85 -14.41
C VAL A 111 0.01 -0.51 -13.19
N LEU A 112 -0.10 0.77 -12.87
CA LEU A 112 -0.91 1.24 -11.76
C LEU A 112 -2.35 1.43 -12.21
N HIS A 113 -3.27 0.70 -11.58
CA HIS A 113 -4.72 0.87 -11.74
C HIS A 113 -5.24 1.70 -10.57
N ILE A 114 -5.87 2.82 -10.88
CA ILE A 114 -6.57 3.64 -9.90
C ILE A 114 -8.00 3.13 -9.86
N LEU A 115 -8.45 2.70 -8.68
CA LEU A 115 -9.77 2.15 -8.46
C LEU A 115 -10.72 3.24 -7.90
N ASP A 116 -11.99 2.91 -7.74
CA ASP A 116 -12.99 3.85 -7.29
C ASP A 116 -12.67 4.40 -5.89
N PRO A 117 -12.85 5.71 -5.67
CA PRO A 117 -12.61 6.30 -4.37
C PRO A 117 -13.62 5.80 -3.33
N ILE A 118 -13.13 5.61 -2.11
CA ILE A 118 -13.91 5.11 -0.98
C ILE A 118 -14.08 6.24 0.01
N TYR A 119 -15.32 6.70 0.22
CA TYR A 119 -15.66 7.77 1.14
C TYR A 119 -16.15 7.21 2.48
N PRO A 120 -15.86 7.88 3.61
CA PRO A 120 -16.52 7.59 4.87
C PRO A 120 -18.02 7.89 4.77
N ASP A 121 -18.84 7.08 5.44
CA ASP A 121 -20.27 7.28 5.56
C ASP A 121 -20.55 8.20 6.76
N PRO A 122 -21.19 9.37 6.58
CA PRO A 122 -21.42 10.33 7.65
C PRO A 122 -22.38 9.79 8.75
N GLU A 123 -23.18 8.77 8.43
CA GLU A 123 -24.13 8.15 9.37
C GLU A 123 -23.47 7.10 10.28
N LYS A 124 -22.20 6.74 10.02
CA LYS A 124 -21.48 5.69 10.76
C LYS A 124 -20.42 6.25 11.69
N SER A 125 -20.11 5.49 12.74
CA SER A 125 -18.99 5.82 13.61
C SER A 125 -17.65 5.73 12.86
N GLU A 126 -16.60 6.45 13.36
CA GLU A 126 -15.22 6.34 12.82
C GLU A 126 -14.73 4.89 12.80
N ARG A 127 -15.13 4.12 13.83
CA ARG A 127 -14.77 2.71 13.94
C ARG A 127 -15.39 1.88 12.82
N ASP A 128 -16.69 2.00 12.61
CA ASP A 128 -17.43 1.23 11.61
C ASP A 128 -16.97 1.61 10.21
N ASN A 129 -16.84 2.92 9.94
CA ASN A 129 -16.25 3.43 8.70
C ASN A 129 -14.88 2.81 8.42
N SER A 130 -14.01 2.74 9.42
CA SER A 130 -12.67 2.18 9.22
C SER A 130 -12.68 0.70 8.81
N PHE A 131 -13.64 -0.09 9.27
CA PHE A 131 -13.81 -1.48 8.85
C PHE A 131 -14.43 -1.59 7.46
N ASP A 132 -15.47 -0.81 7.19
CA ASP A 132 -16.17 -0.83 5.91
C ASP A 132 -15.26 -0.36 4.77
N MET A 133 -14.51 0.73 4.98
CA MET A 133 -13.54 1.23 4.01
C MET A 133 -12.42 0.22 3.75
N MET A 134 -11.91 -0.43 4.81
CA MET A 134 -10.89 -1.48 4.69
C MET A 134 -11.41 -2.68 3.87
N LYS A 135 -12.62 -3.12 4.17
CA LYS A 135 -13.26 -4.22 3.45
C LYS A 135 -13.45 -3.87 1.97
N LYS A 136 -13.99 -2.69 1.70
CA LYS A 136 -14.25 -2.22 0.33
C LYS A 136 -12.95 -2.07 -0.48
N ASP A 137 -11.88 -1.53 0.11
CA ASP A 137 -10.57 -1.43 -0.54
C ASP A 137 -10.02 -2.82 -0.93
N TYR A 138 -10.11 -3.77 -0.01
CA TYR A 138 -9.67 -5.13 -0.27
C TYR A 138 -10.51 -5.83 -1.35
N GLU A 139 -11.83 -5.66 -1.33
CA GLU A 139 -12.73 -6.22 -2.33
C GLU A 139 -12.43 -5.65 -3.73
N GLN A 140 -12.24 -4.35 -3.86
CA GLN A 140 -11.85 -3.73 -5.14
C GLN A 140 -10.51 -4.26 -5.68
N LYS A 141 -9.52 -4.43 -4.81
CA LYS A 141 -8.21 -5.00 -5.19
C LYS A 141 -8.32 -6.47 -5.60
N LYS A 142 -9.15 -7.24 -4.88
CA LYS A 142 -9.44 -8.62 -5.23
C LYS A 142 -10.11 -8.71 -6.61
N GLU A 143 -11.13 -7.91 -6.86
CA GLU A 143 -11.81 -7.86 -8.14
C GLU A 143 -10.86 -7.46 -9.28
N ALA A 144 -10.02 -6.45 -9.07
CA ALA A 144 -9.02 -6.04 -10.03
C ALA A 144 -8.03 -7.18 -10.35
N TYR A 145 -7.55 -7.88 -9.32
CA TYR A 145 -6.70 -9.04 -9.49
C TYR A 145 -7.36 -10.14 -10.34
N GLU A 146 -8.60 -10.53 -9.96
CA GLU A 146 -9.35 -11.60 -10.63
C GLU A 146 -9.68 -11.24 -12.09
N GLN A 147 -10.00 -9.96 -12.35
CA GLN A 147 -10.26 -9.48 -13.71
C GLN A 147 -9.01 -9.47 -14.58
N ILE A 148 -7.88 -9.05 -14.04
CA ILE A 148 -6.61 -8.90 -14.78
C ILE A 148 -5.97 -10.25 -15.04
N TYR A 149 -5.84 -11.08 -14.01
CA TYR A 149 -5.13 -12.37 -14.11
C TYR A 149 -6.05 -13.55 -14.47
N LYS A 150 -7.38 -13.33 -14.59
CA LYS A 150 -8.38 -14.34 -15.00
C LYS A 150 -8.37 -15.59 -14.13
N ARG A 151 -8.10 -15.42 -12.83
CA ARG A 151 -8.09 -16.50 -11.84
C ARG A 151 -8.60 -15.98 -10.49
N PRO A 152 -9.24 -16.83 -9.67
CA PRO A 152 -9.70 -16.44 -8.34
C PRO A 152 -8.50 -16.08 -7.43
N LEU A 153 -8.72 -15.13 -6.53
CA LEU A 153 -7.75 -14.83 -5.48
C LEU A 153 -7.83 -15.89 -4.39
N ASP A 154 -6.80 -16.70 -4.31
CA ASP A 154 -6.53 -17.58 -3.18
C ASP A 154 -5.12 -17.31 -2.63
N TYR A 155 -4.78 -17.89 -1.50
CA TYR A 155 -3.46 -17.72 -0.89
C TYR A 155 -2.62 -19.01 -0.91
N ALA A 156 -3.04 -20.01 -1.70
CA ALA A 156 -2.15 -21.10 -2.06
C ALA A 156 -1.02 -20.54 -2.93
N PHE A 157 0.22 -20.79 -2.53
CA PHE A 157 1.39 -20.29 -3.26
C PHE A 157 1.55 -21.05 -4.58
N SER A 158 1.87 -20.31 -5.63
CA SER A 158 2.28 -20.82 -6.94
C SER A 158 3.41 -19.96 -7.48
N ASP A 159 4.33 -20.57 -8.22
CA ASP A 159 5.44 -19.86 -8.88
C ASP A 159 4.94 -18.74 -9.79
N SER A 160 3.77 -18.93 -10.40
CA SER A 160 3.11 -17.90 -11.22
C SER A 160 2.64 -16.69 -10.43
N ASP A 161 2.70 -16.71 -9.09
CA ASP A 161 2.37 -15.55 -8.24
C ASP A 161 3.50 -14.54 -8.20
N ILE A 162 4.70 -14.93 -8.61
CA ILE A 162 5.87 -14.04 -8.68
C ILE A 162 6.07 -13.63 -10.14
N ALA A 163 5.93 -12.33 -10.40
CA ALA A 163 6.11 -11.80 -11.75
C ALA A 163 7.57 -11.91 -12.20
N GLY A 164 7.77 -12.29 -13.45
CA GLY A 164 9.08 -12.44 -14.05
C GLY A 164 9.84 -13.69 -13.65
N TRP A 165 9.36 -14.49 -12.71
CA TRP A 165 10.04 -15.70 -12.27
C TRP A 165 10.13 -16.75 -13.41
N LYS A 166 11.34 -17.23 -13.71
CA LYS A 166 11.58 -18.21 -14.77
C LYS A 166 11.45 -19.68 -14.33
N GLY A 167 11.22 -19.90 -13.04
CA GLY A 167 11.26 -21.22 -12.43
C GLY A 167 12.69 -21.62 -12.02
N THR A 168 12.79 -22.62 -11.16
CA THR A 168 14.07 -23.29 -10.89
C THR A 168 14.46 -24.09 -12.12
N THR A 169 15.56 -23.71 -12.76
CA THR A 169 16.25 -24.61 -13.72
C THR A 169 16.75 -25.82 -12.90
N GLU A 170 16.09 -26.97 -13.05
CA GLU A 170 16.63 -28.24 -12.60
C GLU A 170 17.92 -28.58 -13.36
#